data_d2765debc2f44b358bcb536cf9896f4e
#
_entry.id   d2765debc2f44b358bcb536cf9896f4e
#
_cell.length_a   1.000
_cell.length_b   1.000
_cell.length_c   1.000
_cell.angle_alpha   90.00
_cell.angle_beta   90.00
_cell.angle_gamma   90.00
#
_symmetry.space_group_name_H-M   'P 1'
#
loop_
_entity.id
_entity.type
_entity.pdbx_description
1 polymer ?
#
loop_
_entity_poly.entity_id
_entity_poly.type
_entity_poly.pdbx_seq_one_letter_code
_entity_poly.pdbx_strand_id
1 'polypeptide(L)'
;MNINQLKALGGIVDSQRVRKEVVWNRPDPQTGEMLAQTLVVHVRRHSFGVIERLFAEQASSHSRNAHYLAASISLGEEGEEPLGVEDAFNLEPSLGFVLLNTINEVNGTGNTPAKN
;
A
#
# COMPACT_ATOMS: atom_id res chain seq x y z
N MET A 1 -23.52 11.32 17.54
CA MET A 1 -23.26 10.26 16.55
C MET A 1 -23.24 8.93 17.23
N ASN A 2 -23.89 7.95 16.66
CA ASN A 2 -23.88 6.60 17.22
C ASN A 2 -23.03 5.68 16.35
N ILE A 3 -22.89 4.43 16.78
CA ILE A 3 -21.99 3.49 16.09
C ILE A 3 -22.48 3.21 14.66
N ASN A 4 -23.78 3.14 14.45
CA ASN A 4 -24.29 2.88 13.11
C ASN A 4 -24.00 4.04 12.17
N GLN A 5 -24.09 5.25 12.67
CA GLN A 5 -23.74 6.42 11.86
C GLN A 5 -22.25 6.44 11.56
N LEU A 6 -21.44 6.05 12.52
CA LEU A 6 -20.01 5.99 12.31
C LEU A 6 -19.66 4.96 11.23
N LYS A 7 -20.30 3.79 11.29
CA LYS A 7 -20.07 2.77 10.25
C LYS A 7 -20.49 3.26 8.87
N ALA A 8 -21.61 3.96 8.82
CA ALA A 8 -22.09 4.47 7.54
C ALA A 8 -21.13 5.48 6.93
N LEU A 9 -20.40 6.20 7.76
CA LEU A 9 -19.40 7.16 7.28
C LEU A 9 -18.06 6.52 6.97
N GLY A 10 -17.95 5.21 7.14
CA GLY A 10 -16.70 4.54 6.87
C GLY A 10 -15.72 4.57 8.03
N GLY A 11 -16.20 4.87 9.23
CA GLY A 11 -15.33 4.96 10.39
C GLY A 11 -14.88 3.61 10.94
N ILE A 12 -15.56 2.56 10.53
CA ILE A 12 -15.16 1.19 10.86
C ILE A 12 -14.75 0.52 9.56
N VAL A 13 -13.53 0.06 9.51
CA VAL A 13 -12.96 -0.48 8.27
C VAL A 13 -13.40 -1.92 8.08
N ASP A 14 -13.80 -2.25 6.86
CA ASP A 14 -14.30 -3.58 6.54
C ASP A 14 -13.30 -4.41 5.74
N SER A 15 -12.08 -3.96 5.63
CA SER A 15 -10.97 -4.66 4.97
C SER A 15 -11.19 -4.91 3.48
N GLN A 16 -12.01 -4.11 2.84
CA GLN A 16 -12.14 -4.20 1.39
C GLN A 16 -10.86 -3.71 0.72
N ARG A 17 -10.65 -4.21 -0.48
CA ARG A 17 -9.53 -3.76 -1.29
C ARG A 17 -9.97 -2.66 -2.22
N VAL A 18 -9.07 -1.72 -2.46
CA VAL A 18 -9.30 -0.60 -3.36
C VAL A 18 -8.37 -0.76 -4.55
N ARG A 19 -8.95 -0.77 -5.75
CA ARG A 19 -8.16 -0.84 -6.96
C ARG A 19 -7.55 0.53 -7.24
N LYS A 20 -6.25 0.55 -7.49
CA LYS A 20 -5.54 1.80 -7.79
C LYS A 20 -4.66 1.61 -9.00
N GLU A 21 -4.66 2.60 -9.86
CA GLU A 21 -3.67 2.68 -10.93
C GLU A 21 -2.54 3.57 -10.46
N VAL A 22 -1.32 3.07 -10.58
CA VAL A 22 -0.16 3.82 -10.16
C VAL A 22 0.80 3.93 -11.31
N VAL A 23 1.58 5.00 -11.33
CA VAL A 23 2.59 5.21 -12.36
C VAL A 23 3.94 5.09 -11.71
N TRP A 24 4.75 4.21 -12.27
CA TRP A 24 6.12 4.00 -11.82
C TRP A 24 7.05 4.48 -12.92
N ASN A 25 7.84 5.49 -12.61
CA ASN A 25 8.84 5.98 -13.55
C ASN A 25 10.11 5.18 -13.35
N ARG A 26 10.47 4.40 -14.35
CA ARG A 26 11.60 3.51 -14.27
C ARG A 26 12.59 3.78 -15.39
N PRO A 27 13.88 3.56 -15.15
CA PRO A 27 14.84 3.73 -16.23
C PRO A 27 14.77 2.56 -17.20
N ASP A 28 14.87 2.88 -18.47
CA ASP A 28 14.99 1.85 -19.48
C ASP A 28 16.40 1.26 -19.37
N PRO A 29 16.54 -0.06 -19.17
CA PRO A 29 17.87 -0.65 -19.01
C PRO A 29 18.77 -0.46 -20.23
N GLN A 30 18.20 -0.25 -21.41
CA GLN A 30 18.99 -0.15 -22.61
C GLN A 30 19.39 1.27 -22.96
N THR A 31 18.48 2.21 -22.75
CA THR A 31 18.73 3.59 -23.17
C THR A 31 18.98 4.53 -22.02
N GLY A 32 18.59 4.15 -20.81
CA GLY A 32 18.70 5.01 -19.66
C GLY A 32 17.59 6.06 -19.56
N GLU A 33 16.70 6.09 -20.52
CA GLU A 33 15.60 7.02 -20.48
C GLU A 33 14.55 6.58 -19.46
N MET A 34 13.88 7.56 -18.87
CA MET A 34 12.82 7.24 -17.91
C MET A 34 11.55 6.90 -18.66
N LEU A 35 10.97 5.78 -18.29
CA LEU A 35 9.72 5.29 -18.85
C LEU A 35 8.64 5.32 -17.79
N ALA A 36 7.46 5.78 -18.19
CA ALA A 36 6.32 5.76 -17.27
C ALA A 36 5.59 4.45 -17.47
N GLN A 37 5.60 3.64 -16.44
CA GLN A 37 4.93 2.34 -16.46
C GLN A 37 3.71 2.42 -15.56
N THR A 38 2.54 2.20 -16.15
CA THR A 38 1.30 2.17 -15.38
C THR A 38 1.02 0.73 -14.96
N LEU A 39 0.67 0.57 -13.70
CA LEU A 39 0.29 -0.73 -13.20
C LEU A 39 -0.89 -0.60 -12.26
N VAL A 40 -1.62 -1.68 -12.13
CA VAL A 40 -2.80 -1.73 -11.27
C VAL A 40 -2.45 -2.56 -10.04
N VAL A 41 -2.76 -2.01 -8.88
CA VAL A 41 -2.60 -2.74 -7.63
C VAL A 41 -3.91 -2.67 -6.86
N HIS A 42 -4.08 -3.61 -5.95
CA HIS A 42 -5.23 -3.63 -5.07
C HIS A 42 -4.72 -3.42 -3.66
N VAL A 43 -5.25 -2.41 -3.00
CA VAL A 43 -4.74 -1.98 -1.70
C VAL A 43 -5.77 -2.29 -0.64
N ARG A 44 -5.36 -3.05 0.37
CA ARG A 44 -6.23 -3.39 1.48
C ARG A 44 -6.31 -2.22 2.44
N ARG A 45 -7.51 -1.91 2.88
CA ARG A 45 -7.69 -0.96 3.95
C ARG A 45 -7.51 -1.66 5.29
N HIS A 46 -6.78 -1.01 6.17
CA HIS A 46 -6.45 -1.59 7.47
C HIS A 46 -7.19 -0.86 8.58
N SER A 47 -7.62 -1.62 9.57
CA SER A 47 -8.18 -1.02 10.76
C SER A 47 -7.08 -0.45 11.64
N PHE A 48 -7.47 0.37 12.59
CA PHE A 48 -6.53 0.97 13.53
C PHE A 48 -5.70 -0.10 14.24
N GLY A 49 -6.36 -1.16 14.70
CA GLY A 49 -5.64 -2.23 15.41
C GLY A 49 -4.66 -2.97 14.52
N VAL A 50 -5.03 -3.17 13.25
CA VAL A 50 -4.11 -3.82 12.32
C VAL A 50 -2.89 -2.96 12.06
N ILE A 51 -3.10 -1.65 11.90
CA ILE A 51 -1.97 -0.73 11.69
C ILE A 51 -1.03 -0.78 12.91
N GLU A 52 -1.59 -0.73 14.09
CA GLU A 52 -0.76 -0.82 15.29
C GLU A 52 0.05 -2.11 15.34
N ARG A 53 -0.60 -3.22 15.02
CA ARG A 53 0.08 -4.51 15.05
C ARG A 53 1.20 -4.59 14.02
N LEU A 54 0.92 -4.09 12.83
CA LEU A 54 1.94 -4.13 11.77
C LEU A 54 3.18 -3.33 12.16
N PHE A 55 2.98 -2.19 12.78
CA PHE A 55 4.11 -1.35 13.14
C PHE A 55 4.79 -1.79 14.44
N ALA A 56 4.10 -2.56 15.25
CA ALA A 56 4.71 -3.08 16.47
C ALA A 56 5.57 -4.32 16.20
N GLU A 57 5.25 -5.08 15.17
CA GLU A 57 5.97 -6.30 14.85
C GLU A 57 7.15 -5.96 13.97
N GLN A 58 8.18 -5.43 14.56
CA GLN A 58 9.33 -5.03 13.78
C GLN A 58 10.59 -5.78 14.14
N ALA A 59 10.46 -6.83 14.93
CA ALA A 59 11.62 -7.58 15.34
C ALA A 59 12.01 -8.66 14.35
N SER A 60 11.29 -8.78 13.25
CA SER A 60 11.58 -9.81 12.28
C SER A 60 12.83 -9.47 11.49
N SER A 61 13.25 -10.40 10.66
CA SER A 61 14.41 -10.20 9.82
C SER A 61 14.17 -9.26 8.66
N HIS A 62 12.93 -8.89 8.41
CA HIS A 62 12.59 -8.00 7.30
C HIS A 62 12.18 -6.65 7.83
N SER A 63 12.25 -5.65 6.96
CA SER A 63 11.92 -4.31 7.35
C SER A 63 10.41 -4.16 7.61
N ARG A 64 10.10 -3.19 8.44
CA ARG A 64 8.70 -2.87 8.72
C ARG A 64 7.94 -2.48 7.45
N ASN A 65 8.60 -1.73 6.58
CA ASN A 65 7.95 -1.31 5.34
C ASN A 65 7.68 -2.49 4.42
N ALA A 66 8.58 -3.47 4.37
CA ALA A 66 8.33 -4.66 3.56
C ALA A 66 7.12 -5.42 4.08
N HIS A 67 6.98 -5.54 5.39
CA HIS A 67 5.80 -6.19 5.96
C HIS A 67 4.53 -5.39 5.67
N TYR A 68 4.61 -4.08 5.74
CA TYR A 68 3.47 -3.23 5.46
C TYR A 68 3.02 -3.37 4.00
N LEU A 69 3.98 -3.38 3.08
CA LEU A 69 3.69 -3.60 1.67
C LEU A 69 3.05 -4.97 1.45
N ALA A 70 3.63 -6.00 2.04
CA ALA A 70 3.11 -7.36 1.85
C ALA A 70 1.70 -7.50 2.40
N ALA A 71 1.41 -6.85 3.51
CA ALA A 71 0.08 -6.93 4.11
C ALA A 71 -0.96 -6.12 3.35
N SER A 72 -0.52 -5.19 2.51
CA SER A 72 -1.41 -4.19 1.93
C SER A 72 -1.63 -4.36 0.44
N ILE A 73 -0.66 -4.86 -0.30
CA ILE A 73 -0.68 -4.84 -1.77
C ILE A 73 -0.97 -6.24 -2.30
N SER A 74 -1.91 -6.31 -3.24
CA SER A 74 -2.14 -7.51 -4.05
C SER A 74 -2.10 -7.13 -5.50
N LEU A 75 -1.66 -8.06 -6.32
CA LEU A 75 -1.54 -7.89 -7.75
C LEU A 75 -2.56 -8.78 -8.45
N GLY A 76 -2.54 -8.76 -9.78
CA GLY A 76 -3.51 -9.51 -10.54
C GLY A 76 -4.72 -8.64 -10.83
N GLU A 77 -5.53 -9.06 -11.79
CA GLU A 77 -6.66 -8.24 -12.22
C GLU A 77 -7.68 -8.03 -11.12
N GLU A 78 -7.86 -9.03 -10.27
CA GLU A 78 -8.83 -8.97 -9.19
C GLU A 78 -8.18 -8.89 -7.82
N GLY A 79 -6.87 -8.71 -7.78
CA GLY A 79 -6.15 -8.66 -6.51
C GLY A 79 -5.92 -10.03 -5.92
N GLU A 80 -5.84 -11.04 -6.76
CA GLU A 80 -5.73 -12.42 -6.27
C GLU A 80 -4.30 -12.85 -5.96
N GLU A 81 -3.30 -12.05 -6.33
CA GLU A 81 -1.91 -12.41 -6.10
C GLU A 81 -1.33 -11.54 -5.00
N PRO A 82 -1.23 -12.05 -3.77
CA PRO A 82 -0.62 -11.23 -2.72
C PRO A 82 0.86 -11.00 -2.97
N LEU A 83 1.33 -9.83 -2.60
CA LEU A 83 2.75 -9.53 -2.65
C LEU A 83 3.39 -10.13 -1.41
N GLY A 84 4.34 -11.06 -1.62
CA GLY A 84 5.02 -11.68 -0.49
C GLY A 84 6.02 -10.75 0.16
N VAL A 85 6.37 -11.07 1.40
CA VAL A 85 7.33 -10.24 2.15
C VAL A 85 8.69 -10.23 1.46
N GLU A 86 9.12 -11.37 0.94
CA GLU A 86 10.42 -11.44 0.25
C GLU A 86 10.45 -10.54 -0.97
N ASP A 87 9.37 -10.61 -1.77
CA ASP A 87 9.32 -9.78 -2.95
C ASP A 87 9.22 -8.30 -2.57
N ALA A 88 8.46 -8.00 -1.52
CA ALA A 88 8.33 -6.62 -1.06
C ALA A 88 9.69 -6.07 -0.61
N PHE A 89 10.47 -6.89 0.09
CA PHE A 89 11.78 -6.47 0.56
C PHE A 89 12.72 -6.18 -0.60
N ASN A 90 12.54 -6.88 -1.71
CA ASN A 90 13.44 -6.76 -2.86
C ASN A 90 12.90 -5.85 -3.96
N LEU A 91 11.86 -5.09 -3.69
CA LEU A 91 11.33 -4.16 -4.69
C LEU A 91 12.38 -3.12 -5.05
N GLU A 92 12.32 -2.69 -6.29
CA GLU A 92 13.11 -1.55 -6.72
C GLU A 92 12.67 -0.33 -5.89
N PRO A 93 13.61 0.47 -5.39
CA PRO A 93 13.25 1.50 -4.41
C PRO A 93 12.19 2.48 -4.87
N SER A 94 12.28 2.97 -6.10
CA SER A 94 11.29 3.95 -6.55
C SER A 94 9.90 3.34 -6.60
N LEU A 95 9.80 2.08 -7.00
CA LEU A 95 8.52 1.38 -7.00
C LEU A 95 8.02 1.18 -5.58
N GLY A 96 8.92 0.79 -4.67
CA GLY A 96 8.53 0.63 -3.28
C GLY A 96 7.94 1.89 -2.69
N PHE A 97 8.54 3.03 -2.97
CA PHE A 97 8.02 4.30 -2.45
C PHE A 97 6.69 4.68 -3.07
N VAL A 98 6.53 4.43 -4.38
CA VAL A 98 5.23 4.68 -5.02
C VAL A 98 4.14 3.85 -4.36
N LEU A 99 4.42 2.59 -4.10
CA LEU A 99 3.43 1.71 -3.49
C LEU A 99 3.14 2.12 -2.05
N LEU A 100 4.15 2.53 -1.30
CA LEU A 100 3.92 3.01 0.06
C LEU A 100 3.02 4.24 0.06
N ASN A 101 3.27 5.17 -0.85
CA ASN A 101 2.41 6.35 -0.96
C ASN A 101 0.98 5.95 -1.28
N THR A 102 0.81 4.99 -2.17
CA THR A 102 -0.53 4.54 -2.54
C THR A 102 -1.26 3.91 -1.36
N ILE A 103 -0.55 3.09 -0.59
CA ILE A 103 -1.15 2.50 0.61
C ILE A 103 -1.58 3.59 1.58
N ASN A 104 -0.72 4.59 1.77
CA ASN A 104 -1.02 5.65 2.71
C ASN A 104 -2.20 6.48 2.25
N GLU A 105 -2.33 6.72 0.95
CA GLU A 105 -3.50 7.42 0.41
C GLU A 105 -4.79 6.68 0.71
N VAL A 106 -4.78 5.38 0.47
CA VAL A 106 -5.99 4.58 0.65
C VAL A 106 -6.36 4.49 2.11
N ASN A 107 -5.37 4.38 2.98
CA ASN A 107 -5.62 4.18 4.40
C ASN A 107 -5.64 5.46 5.20
N GLY A 108 -5.30 6.58 4.59
CA GLY A 108 -5.29 7.85 5.31
C GLY A 108 -4.24 7.94 6.38
N THR A 109 -3.20 7.10 6.29
CA THR A 109 -2.17 7.07 7.31
C THR A 109 -0.91 7.82 6.91
N GLY A 110 -0.88 8.32 5.69
CA GLY A 110 0.31 9.00 5.24
C GLY A 110 0.42 10.38 5.82
N ASN A 111 1.60 10.92 5.70
CA ASN A 111 1.87 12.25 6.15
C ASN A 111 1.44 13.25 5.09
N THR A 112 0.22 13.15 4.68
CA THR A 112 -0.29 14.00 3.62
C THR A 112 -0.56 15.36 4.18
N PRO A 113 0.05 16.38 3.64
CA PRO A 113 -0.27 17.72 4.11
C PRO A 113 -1.74 17.97 3.86
N ALA A 114 -2.31 18.51 4.82
CA ALA A 114 -3.67 18.87 4.62
C ALA A 114 -3.69 19.81 3.47
N LYS A 115 -4.14 19.70 2.71
CA LYS A 115 -4.09 20.50 1.75
C LYS A 115 -4.65 21.49 2.05
N ASN A 116 -4.45 21.78 2.59
CA ASN A 116 -4.89 22.49 3.04
C ASN A 116 -5.00 23.20 2.91
#